data_249bec229e87c9711ca92d25203699a3
#
_entry.id   249bec229e87c9711ca92d25203699a3
#
_cell.length_a   1.000
_cell.length_b   1.000
_cell.length_c   1.000
_cell.angle_alpha   90.00
_cell.angle_beta   90.00
_cell.angle_gamma   90.00
#
_symmetry.space_group_name_H-M   'P 1'
#
loop_
_entity.id
_entity.type
_entity.pdbx_description
1 polymer ?
#
loop_
_entity_poly.entity_id
_entity_poly.type
_entity_poly.pdbx_seq_one_letter_code
_entity_poly.pdbx_strand_id
1 'polypeptide(L)'
;MARVPGFDERLDAALHDEAARAGEPVDAFVARAVAARIAIEMARRKDPALDDILDRIRSMELAPPKPGMRIETGTVIADPERLQALHETGLLNARSGSILDRVVEMAVGALAVPSAAVSLVDQDTMYVPSAIGLPHEIAALRQIPLERSISRPIVTTGAAVIAEDARTHPALMNHPMVLDGYVVGFAAMPITNPDGHTIGALAVWDSKPRPWTHGHLQILEDFTAIICGRIFNTSTD
;
A
#
# COMPACT_ATOMS: atom_id res chain seq x y z
N MET A 1 25.75 10.24 -19.96
CA MET A 1 24.40 10.02 -19.37
C MET A 1 23.46 11.01 -20.04
N ALA A 2 22.40 10.54 -20.65
CA ALA A 2 21.42 11.41 -21.31
C ALA A 2 20.58 12.10 -20.22
N ARG A 3 20.67 13.44 -20.14
CA ARG A 3 19.82 14.25 -19.26
C ARG A 3 18.44 14.41 -19.88
N VAL A 4 17.39 14.32 -19.03
CA VAL A 4 16.03 14.67 -19.47
C VAL A 4 15.96 16.20 -19.62
N PRO A 5 15.58 16.72 -20.80
CA PRO A 5 15.50 18.16 -21.02
C PRO A 5 14.55 18.81 -20.02
N GLY A 6 15.00 19.86 -19.33
CA GLY A 6 14.21 20.60 -18.37
C GLY A 6 14.38 20.17 -16.91
N PHE A 7 15.19 19.14 -16.64
CA PHE A 7 15.49 18.71 -15.27
C PHE A 7 16.79 19.39 -14.78
N ASP A 8 16.76 19.93 -13.56
CA ASP A 8 17.96 20.37 -12.85
C ASP A 8 18.73 19.16 -12.26
N GLU A 9 19.91 19.40 -11.68
CA GLU A 9 20.76 18.31 -11.15
C GLU A 9 20.11 17.52 -10.02
N ARG A 10 19.27 18.15 -9.21
CA ARG A 10 18.58 17.47 -8.10
C ARG A 10 17.43 16.57 -8.60
N LEU A 11 16.71 17.07 -9.58
CA LEU A 11 15.60 16.34 -10.19
C LEU A 11 16.14 15.16 -11.02
N ASP A 12 17.27 15.34 -11.71
CA ASP A 12 17.93 14.28 -12.47
C ASP A 12 18.49 13.19 -11.55
N ALA A 13 19.09 13.57 -10.42
CA ALA A 13 19.55 12.61 -9.41
C ALA A 13 18.37 11.83 -8.80
N ALA A 14 17.29 12.50 -8.40
CA ALA A 14 16.10 11.86 -7.86
C ALA A 14 15.46 10.90 -8.87
N LEU A 15 15.44 11.26 -10.16
CA LEU A 15 14.94 10.40 -11.22
C LEU A 15 15.78 9.11 -11.37
N HIS A 16 17.10 9.23 -11.31
CA HIS A 16 18.00 8.06 -11.37
C HIS A 16 17.82 7.15 -10.16
N ASP A 17 17.68 7.73 -8.96
CA ASP A 17 17.43 6.98 -7.73
C ASP A 17 16.10 6.24 -7.78
N GLU A 18 15.02 6.88 -8.25
CA GLU A 18 13.72 6.25 -8.34
C GLU A 18 13.65 5.17 -9.42
N ALA A 19 14.30 5.38 -10.58
CA ALA A 19 14.42 4.34 -11.61
C ALA A 19 15.22 3.13 -11.11
N ALA A 20 16.30 3.38 -10.34
CA ALA A 20 17.09 2.32 -9.72
C ALA A 20 16.29 1.54 -8.67
N ARG A 21 15.49 2.21 -7.83
CA ARG A 21 14.57 1.56 -6.87
C ARG A 21 13.49 0.75 -7.58
N ALA A 22 13.00 1.23 -8.71
CA ALA A 22 12.06 0.50 -9.56
C ALA A 22 12.71 -0.67 -10.33
N GLY A 23 14.04 -0.80 -10.29
CA GLY A 23 14.78 -1.86 -10.99
C GLY A 23 14.76 -1.74 -12.51
N GLU A 24 14.56 -0.55 -13.05
CA GLU A 24 14.43 -0.31 -14.49
C GLU A 24 15.35 0.83 -14.98
N PRO A 25 15.68 0.86 -16.29
CA PRO A 25 16.41 1.97 -16.89
C PRO A 25 15.61 3.28 -16.78
N VAL A 26 16.33 4.42 -16.65
CA VAL A 26 15.72 5.75 -16.50
C VAL A 26 14.78 6.10 -17.65
N ASP A 27 15.13 5.75 -18.89
CA ASP A 27 14.31 5.97 -20.07
C ASP A 27 12.98 5.18 -20.03
N ALA A 28 13.01 3.93 -19.56
CA ALA A 28 11.81 3.12 -19.37
C ALA A 28 10.93 3.68 -18.24
N PHE A 29 11.54 4.09 -17.13
CA PHE A 29 10.85 4.74 -16.01
C PHE A 29 10.13 6.01 -16.45
N VAL A 30 10.82 6.90 -17.18
CA VAL A 30 10.25 8.14 -17.72
C VAL A 30 9.15 7.85 -18.72
N ALA A 31 9.37 6.93 -19.67
CA ALA A 31 8.36 6.56 -20.67
C ALA A 31 7.07 6.06 -20.00
N ARG A 32 7.18 5.21 -18.97
CA ARG A 32 6.06 4.70 -18.21
C ARG A 32 5.34 5.81 -17.43
N ALA A 33 6.07 6.68 -16.75
CA ALA A 33 5.49 7.80 -16.00
C ALA A 33 4.72 8.76 -16.93
N VAL A 34 5.28 9.07 -18.10
CA VAL A 34 4.65 9.92 -19.11
C VAL A 34 3.41 9.22 -19.69
N ALA A 35 3.51 7.94 -20.04
CA ALA A 35 2.39 7.17 -20.57
C ALA A 35 1.24 7.08 -19.57
N ALA A 36 1.53 6.83 -18.29
CA ALA A 36 0.52 6.84 -17.22
C ALA A 36 -0.15 8.22 -17.10
N ARG A 37 0.62 9.30 -17.16
CA ARG A 37 0.06 10.67 -17.12
C ARG A 37 -0.84 10.95 -18.32
N ILE A 38 -0.46 10.55 -19.52
CA ILE A 38 -1.26 10.69 -20.73
C ILE A 38 -2.58 9.92 -20.58
N ALA A 39 -2.53 8.66 -20.15
CA ALA A 39 -3.71 7.84 -19.94
C ALA A 39 -4.69 8.47 -18.93
N ILE A 40 -4.19 9.02 -17.82
CA ILE A 40 -5.00 9.74 -16.82
C ILE A 40 -5.71 10.95 -17.44
N GLU A 41 -5.01 11.76 -18.23
CA GLU A 41 -5.59 12.95 -18.87
C GLU A 41 -6.61 12.58 -19.97
N MET A 42 -6.37 11.48 -20.70
CA MET A 42 -7.31 10.95 -21.69
C MET A 42 -8.58 10.41 -21.02
N ALA A 43 -8.43 9.68 -19.91
CA ALA A 43 -9.57 9.20 -19.12
C ALA A 43 -10.44 10.35 -18.60
N ARG A 44 -9.83 11.42 -18.11
CA ARG A 44 -10.56 12.62 -17.65
C ARG A 44 -11.38 13.28 -18.76
N ARG A 45 -10.87 13.26 -20.01
CA ARG A 45 -11.54 13.83 -21.18
C ARG A 45 -12.47 12.85 -21.88
N LYS A 46 -12.56 11.60 -21.39
CA LYS A 46 -13.31 10.50 -22.02
C LYS A 46 -12.91 10.31 -23.50
N ASP A 47 -11.58 10.35 -23.73
CA ASP A 47 -11.02 10.26 -25.09
C ASP A 47 -11.20 8.82 -25.62
N PRO A 48 -11.79 8.64 -26.80
CA PRO A 48 -12.05 7.31 -27.36
C PRO A 48 -10.76 6.52 -27.71
N ALA A 49 -9.60 7.18 -27.84
CA ALA A 49 -8.33 6.53 -28.09
C ALA A 49 -7.65 6.00 -26.81
N LEU A 50 -8.30 6.10 -25.64
CA LEU A 50 -7.72 5.64 -24.36
C LEU A 50 -7.40 4.15 -24.39
N ASP A 51 -8.28 3.31 -24.93
CA ASP A 51 -8.10 1.87 -24.98
C ASP A 51 -6.87 1.48 -25.81
N ASP A 52 -6.66 2.13 -26.95
CA ASP A 52 -5.48 1.92 -27.80
C ASP A 52 -4.16 2.31 -27.08
N ILE A 53 -4.19 3.38 -26.30
CA ILE A 53 -3.04 3.82 -25.50
C ILE A 53 -2.77 2.84 -24.36
N LEU A 54 -3.79 2.37 -23.67
CA LEU A 54 -3.66 1.37 -22.60
C LEU A 54 -3.09 0.04 -23.13
N ASP A 55 -3.51 -0.40 -24.31
CA ASP A 55 -2.98 -1.60 -24.93
C ASP A 55 -1.50 -1.43 -25.36
N ARG A 56 -1.12 -0.24 -25.80
CA ARG A 56 0.29 0.09 -26.08
C ARG A 56 1.12 0.10 -24.78
N ILE A 57 0.62 0.69 -23.71
CA ILE A 57 1.30 0.67 -22.41
C ILE A 57 1.50 -0.77 -21.93
N ARG A 58 0.47 -1.61 -22.00
CA ARG A 58 0.57 -3.04 -21.67
C ARG A 58 1.60 -3.76 -22.55
N SER A 59 1.67 -3.45 -23.84
CA SER A 59 2.68 -4.06 -24.73
C SER A 59 4.11 -3.60 -24.44
N MET A 60 4.30 -2.39 -23.86
CA MET A 60 5.60 -1.92 -23.38
C MET A 60 6.00 -2.59 -22.05
N GLU A 61 5.04 -2.96 -21.21
CA GLU A 61 5.27 -3.75 -19.99
C GLU A 61 5.59 -5.23 -20.27
N LEU A 62 5.32 -5.70 -21.48
CA LEU A 62 5.62 -7.07 -21.92
C LEU A 62 7.07 -7.32 -22.37
N ALA A 63 7.94 -6.30 -22.30
CA ALA A 63 9.36 -6.60 -22.30
C ALA A 63 9.67 -7.37 -20.99
N PRO A 64 10.05 -8.68 -21.08
CA PRO A 64 10.25 -9.45 -19.86
C PRO A 64 11.32 -8.75 -19.02
N PRO A 65 11.10 -8.54 -17.72
CA PRO A 65 12.17 -8.14 -16.82
C PRO A 65 13.30 -9.15 -17.01
N LYS A 66 14.52 -8.65 -17.13
CA LYS A 66 15.70 -9.52 -17.25
C LYS A 66 15.61 -10.59 -16.18
N PRO A 67 15.83 -11.88 -16.50
CA PRO A 67 15.74 -12.93 -15.50
C PRO A 67 16.83 -12.73 -14.45
N GLY A 68 16.45 -12.23 -13.29
CA GLY A 68 17.37 -11.93 -12.19
C GLY A 68 16.72 -11.38 -10.93
N MET A 69 15.51 -10.85 -10.99
CA MET A 69 14.83 -10.38 -9.77
C MET A 69 13.35 -10.78 -9.78
N ARG A 70 13.08 -12.08 -9.65
CA ARG A 70 11.89 -12.53 -8.97
C ARG A 70 12.12 -12.19 -7.50
N ILE A 71 11.57 -11.08 -7.05
CA ILE A 71 11.27 -10.94 -5.63
C ILE A 71 10.18 -11.97 -5.39
N GLU A 72 10.60 -13.15 -4.94
CA GLU A 72 9.63 -14.14 -4.48
C GLU A 72 8.87 -13.47 -3.35
N THR A 73 7.57 -13.39 -3.48
CA THR A 73 6.66 -12.74 -2.51
C THR A 73 6.89 -13.25 -1.08
N GLY A 74 7.47 -14.44 -0.95
CA GLY A 74 7.91 -15.04 0.32
C GLY A 74 9.18 -14.41 0.90
N THR A 75 10.12 -13.90 0.10
CA THR A 75 11.39 -13.36 0.60
C THR A 75 11.20 -12.02 1.29
N VAL A 76 10.34 -11.13 0.79
CA VAL A 76 10.07 -9.84 1.46
C VAL A 76 9.39 -10.04 2.81
N ILE A 77 8.40 -10.92 2.89
CA ILE A 77 7.69 -11.21 4.16
C ILE A 77 8.64 -11.83 5.19
N ALA A 78 9.53 -12.72 4.78
CA ALA A 78 10.50 -13.41 5.63
C ALA A 78 11.83 -12.66 5.76
N ASP A 79 11.95 -11.43 5.26
CA ASP A 79 13.14 -10.62 5.38
C ASP A 79 13.49 -10.39 6.86
N PRO A 80 14.69 -10.80 7.32
CA PRO A 80 15.10 -10.69 8.72
C PRO A 80 15.12 -9.25 9.24
N GLU A 81 15.54 -8.27 8.41
CA GLU A 81 15.60 -6.85 8.81
C GLU A 81 14.20 -6.27 9.00
N ARG A 82 13.27 -6.62 8.09
CA ARG A 82 11.87 -6.28 8.24
C ARG A 82 11.24 -6.88 9.49
N LEU A 83 11.48 -8.17 9.74
CA LEU A 83 10.95 -8.87 10.92
C LEU A 83 11.55 -8.29 12.20
N GLN A 84 12.84 -7.98 12.21
CA GLN A 84 13.48 -7.29 13.32
C GLN A 84 12.81 -5.93 13.58
N ALA A 85 12.63 -5.11 12.55
CA ALA A 85 11.94 -3.82 12.65
C ALA A 85 10.52 -3.95 13.22
N LEU A 86 9.78 -5.00 12.82
CA LEU A 86 8.48 -5.31 13.36
C LEU A 86 8.54 -5.68 14.85
N HIS A 87 9.45 -6.57 15.24
CA HIS A 87 9.57 -7.07 16.61
C HIS A 87 10.04 -5.98 17.58
N GLU A 88 10.91 -5.07 17.14
CA GLU A 88 11.38 -3.92 17.92
C GLU A 88 10.25 -2.95 18.29
N THR A 89 9.15 -2.93 17.55
CA THR A 89 7.96 -2.12 17.91
C THR A 89 7.32 -2.55 19.23
N GLY A 90 7.50 -3.79 19.66
CA GLY A 90 6.83 -4.38 20.82
C GLY A 90 5.31 -4.52 20.69
N LEU A 91 4.73 -4.21 19.55
CA LEU A 91 3.27 -4.13 19.36
C LEU A 91 2.58 -5.48 19.12
N LEU A 92 3.33 -6.53 18.78
CA LEU A 92 2.75 -7.85 18.52
C LEU A 92 2.05 -8.44 19.74
N ASN A 93 2.55 -8.13 20.94
CA ASN A 93 2.01 -8.62 22.22
C ASN A 93 1.35 -7.51 23.04
N ALA A 94 1.39 -6.26 22.59
CA ALA A 94 0.77 -5.16 23.30
C ALA A 94 -0.76 -5.26 23.21
N ARG A 95 -1.44 -5.20 24.34
CA ARG A 95 -2.85 -4.84 24.35
C ARG A 95 -2.92 -3.42 23.78
N SER A 96 -3.76 -3.20 22.76
CA SER A 96 -3.91 -1.96 22.07
C SER A 96 -3.77 -0.77 23.03
N GLY A 97 -2.70 -0.01 22.88
CA GLY A 97 -2.52 1.21 23.62
C GLY A 97 -3.19 2.33 22.84
N SER A 98 -4.05 3.00 23.51
CA SER A 98 -4.79 4.22 23.20
C SER A 98 -4.48 5.01 21.91
N ILE A 99 -3.25 5.05 21.39
CA ILE A 99 -2.90 5.88 20.23
C ILE A 99 -3.35 5.27 18.91
N LEU A 100 -3.18 3.95 18.70
CA LEU A 100 -3.64 3.29 17.48
C LEU A 100 -5.16 3.29 17.42
N ASP A 101 -5.83 3.09 18.56
CA ASP A 101 -7.29 3.14 18.63
C ASP A 101 -7.81 4.51 18.26
N ARG A 102 -7.17 5.58 18.77
CA ARG A 102 -7.52 6.96 18.40
C ARG A 102 -7.32 7.26 16.91
N VAL A 103 -6.20 6.79 16.32
CA VAL A 103 -5.96 7.00 14.89
C VAL A 103 -7.01 6.26 14.05
N VAL A 104 -7.35 5.03 14.42
CA VAL A 104 -8.40 4.26 13.74
C VAL A 104 -9.77 4.95 13.87
N GLU A 105 -10.12 5.45 15.05
CA GLU A 105 -11.35 6.25 15.27
C GLU A 105 -11.37 7.53 14.42
N MET A 106 -10.25 8.28 14.39
CA MET A 106 -10.14 9.48 13.57
C MET A 106 -10.24 9.16 12.08
N ALA A 107 -9.64 8.07 11.61
CA ALA A 107 -9.72 7.64 10.21
C ALA A 107 -11.17 7.31 9.81
N VAL A 108 -11.88 6.57 10.63
CA VAL A 108 -13.32 6.28 10.43
C VAL A 108 -14.14 7.57 10.36
N GLY A 109 -13.92 8.50 11.30
CA GLY A 109 -14.66 9.76 11.35
C GLY A 109 -14.32 10.70 10.18
N ALA A 110 -13.03 10.94 9.91
CA ALA A 110 -12.59 11.90 8.90
C ALA A 110 -12.89 11.42 7.47
N LEU A 111 -12.79 10.12 7.23
CA LEU A 111 -13.07 9.53 5.91
C LEU A 111 -14.53 9.10 5.76
N ALA A 112 -15.35 9.20 6.80
CA ALA A 112 -16.73 8.75 6.83
C ALA A 112 -16.88 7.31 6.29
N VAL A 113 -16.01 6.39 6.74
CA VAL A 113 -16.03 4.96 6.41
C VAL A 113 -16.54 4.16 7.60
N PRO A 114 -17.20 3.01 7.39
CA PRO A 114 -17.66 2.17 8.51
C PRO A 114 -16.52 1.40 9.19
N SER A 115 -15.37 1.27 8.54
CA SER A 115 -14.34 0.34 8.99
C SER A 115 -12.93 0.85 8.75
N ALA A 116 -12.06 0.63 9.73
CA ALA A 116 -10.63 0.88 9.63
C ALA A 116 -9.85 -0.08 10.53
N ALA A 117 -8.60 -0.39 10.17
CA ALA A 117 -7.71 -1.18 11.01
C ALA A 117 -6.24 -0.82 10.79
N VAL A 118 -5.46 -0.94 11.85
CA VAL A 118 -4.02 -1.09 11.79
C VAL A 118 -3.70 -2.57 11.81
N SER A 119 -2.90 -3.02 10.86
CA SER A 119 -2.40 -4.40 10.78
C SER A 119 -0.89 -4.42 10.77
N LEU A 120 -0.30 -5.42 11.41
CA LEU A 120 1.12 -5.72 11.42
C LEU A 120 1.32 -7.13 10.89
N VAL A 121 2.26 -7.32 9.98
CA VAL A 121 2.44 -8.60 9.26
C VAL A 121 3.76 -9.24 9.69
N ASP A 122 3.65 -10.34 10.42
CA ASP A 122 4.78 -11.21 10.76
C ASP A 122 4.99 -12.28 9.67
N GLN A 123 5.87 -13.21 9.90
CA GLN A 123 6.24 -14.25 8.94
C GLN A 123 5.04 -15.12 8.53
N ASP A 124 4.22 -15.54 9.50
CA ASP A 124 3.11 -16.47 9.29
C ASP A 124 1.75 -15.90 9.71
N THR A 125 1.73 -14.71 10.32
CA THR A 125 0.56 -14.17 10.99
C THR A 125 0.42 -12.67 10.76
N MET A 126 -0.79 -12.22 10.49
CA MET A 126 -1.15 -10.80 10.56
C MET A 126 -1.79 -10.52 11.92
N TYR A 127 -1.24 -9.55 12.64
CA TYR A 127 -1.79 -9.03 13.89
C TYR A 127 -2.62 -7.79 13.61
N VAL A 128 -3.72 -7.63 14.36
CA VAL A 128 -4.61 -6.46 14.24
C VAL A 128 -4.67 -5.76 15.61
N PRO A 129 -3.68 -4.91 15.94
CA PRO A 129 -3.63 -4.23 17.24
C PRO A 129 -4.81 -3.28 17.46
N SER A 130 -5.35 -2.68 16.41
CA SER A 130 -6.52 -1.79 16.50
C SER A 130 -7.41 -1.90 15.28
N ALA A 131 -8.73 -1.95 15.48
CA ALA A 131 -9.72 -1.99 14.41
C ALA A 131 -11.10 -1.52 14.85
N ILE A 132 -11.85 -0.98 13.88
CA ILE A 132 -13.29 -0.71 13.96
C ILE A 132 -13.96 -1.37 12.75
N GLY A 133 -15.15 -1.94 12.94
CA GLY A 133 -15.96 -2.51 11.86
C GLY A 133 -15.49 -3.89 11.36
N LEU A 134 -14.60 -4.58 12.09
CA LEU A 134 -14.27 -5.97 11.80
C LEU A 134 -15.42 -6.91 12.23
N PRO A 135 -15.66 -8.02 11.49
CA PRO A 135 -16.51 -9.09 11.95
C PRO A 135 -16.10 -9.58 13.35
N HIS A 136 -17.07 -9.88 14.20
CA HIS A 136 -16.84 -10.21 15.62
C HIS A 136 -15.82 -11.35 15.80
N GLU A 137 -15.86 -12.35 14.94
CA GLU A 137 -14.96 -13.51 14.98
C GLU A 137 -13.50 -13.11 14.73
N ILE A 138 -13.25 -12.18 13.79
CA ILE A 138 -11.92 -11.67 13.47
C ILE A 138 -11.45 -10.70 14.56
N ALA A 139 -12.34 -9.83 15.03
CA ALA A 139 -12.05 -8.87 16.09
C ALA A 139 -11.64 -9.53 17.40
N ALA A 140 -12.23 -10.69 17.72
CA ALA A 140 -11.95 -11.46 18.93
C ALA A 140 -10.54 -12.11 18.89
N LEU A 141 -10.11 -12.61 17.73
CA LEU A 141 -8.84 -13.31 17.58
C LEU A 141 -7.63 -12.37 17.52
N ARG A 142 -7.79 -11.17 16.95
CA ARG A 142 -6.72 -10.19 16.68
C ARG A 142 -5.51 -10.74 15.92
N GLN A 143 -5.58 -11.96 15.47
CA GLN A 143 -4.55 -12.68 14.72
C GLN A 143 -5.22 -13.41 13.57
N ILE A 144 -4.64 -13.29 12.39
CA ILE A 144 -5.16 -13.86 11.16
C ILE A 144 -3.99 -14.57 10.47
N PRO A 145 -4.13 -15.83 10.03
CA PRO A 145 -3.11 -16.49 9.23
C PRO A 145 -2.73 -15.64 8.02
N LEU A 146 -1.44 -15.60 7.68
CA LEU A 146 -0.91 -14.74 6.62
C LEU A 146 -1.59 -14.97 5.25
N GLU A 147 -2.00 -16.20 4.95
CA GLU A 147 -2.70 -16.55 3.70
C GLU A 147 -4.04 -15.84 3.57
N ARG A 148 -4.61 -15.42 4.69
CA ARG A 148 -5.88 -14.67 4.79
C ARG A 148 -5.67 -13.19 5.08
N SER A 149 -4.46 -12.68 4.96
CA SER A 149 -4.12 -11.28 5.22
C SER A 149 -4.41 -10.40 4.00
N ILE A 150 -5.35 -9.47 4.14
CA ILE A 150 -5.62 -8.44 3.11
C ILE A 150 -4.47 -7.43 3.00
N SER A 151 -3.63 -7.32 4.02
CA SER A 151 -2.49 -6.40 4.06
C SER A 151 -1.21 -7.00 3.45
N ARG A 152 -1.20 -8.28 3.13
CA ARG A 152 -0.04 -8.96 2.52
C ARG A 152 0.45 -8.28 1.24
N PRO A 153 -0.41 -7.89 0.26
CA PRO A 153 0.05 -7.18 -0.94
C PRO A 153 0.75 -5.87 -0.61
N ILE A 154 0.24 -5.11 0.38
CA ILE A 154 0.81 -3.82 0.80
C ILE A 154 2.22 -4.01 1.37
N VAL A 155 2.40 -4.97 2.27
CA VAL A 155 3.70 -5.27 2.89
C VAL A 155 4.68 -5.83 1.87
N THR A 156 4.22 -6.66 0.95
CA THR A 156 5.10 -7.25 -0.08
C THR A 156 5.63 -6.21 -1.07
N THR A 157 4.81 -5.22 -1.43
CA THR A 157 5.17 -4.21 -2.44
C THR A 157 5.70 -2.92 -1.83
N GLY A 158 5.48 -2.68 -0.53
CA GLY A 158 5.75 -1.39 0.11
C GLY A 158 4.88 -0.25 -0.42
N ALA A 159 3.84 -0.54 -1.20
CA ALA A 159 3.01 0.45 -1.87
C ALA A 159 1.58 0.48 -1.34
N ALA A 160 0.93 1.64 -1.45
CA ALA A 160 -0.48 1.79 -1.16
C ALA A 160 -1.33 0.92 -2.11
N VAL A 161 -2.40 0.34 -1.57
CA VAL A 161 -3.42 -0.36 -2.36
C VAL A 161 -4.73 0.40 -2.27
N ILE A 162 -5.24 0.86 -3.41
CA ILE A 162 -6.44 1.68 -3.50
C ILE A 162 -7.38 1.06 -4.52
N ALA A 163 -8.58 0.70 -4.09
CA ALA A 163 -9.60 0.10 -4.92
C ALA A 163 -10.95 0.76 -4.67
N GLU A 164 -11.53 1.38 -5.69
CA GLU A 164 -12.93 1.84 -5.61
C GLU A 164 -13.88 0.66 -5.49
N ASP A 165 -13.53 -0.44 -6.16
CA ASP A 165 -14.21 -1.73 -6.06
C ASP A 165 -13.18 -2.88 -6.02
N ALA A 166 -12.93 -3.42 -4.84
CA ALA A 166 -11.98 -4.49 -4.60
C ALA A 166 -12.30 -5.79 -5.36
N ARG A 167 -13.56 -5.99 -5.77
CA ARG A 167 -14.00 -7.17 -6.54
C ARG A 167 -13.42 -7.19 -7.96
N THR A 168 -12.94 -6.04 -8.44
CA THR A 168 -12.27 -5.88 -9.74
C THR A 168 -10.76 -5.67 -9.61
N HIS A 169 -10.24 -5.53 -8.39
CA HIS A 169 -8.83 -5.25 -8.16
C HIS A 169 -7.98 -6.54 -8.18
N PRO A 170 -6.95 -6.65 -9.03
CA PRO A 170 -6.20 -7.91 -9.22
C PRO A 170 -5.63 -8.54 -7.95
N ALA A 171 -5.15 -7.73 -7.00
CA ALA A 171 -4.57 -8.20 -5.75
C ALA A 171 -5.62 -8.57 -4.67
N LEU A 172 -6.88 -8.14 -4.83
CA LEU A 172 -7.91 -8.24 -3.79
C LEU A 172 -9.10 -9.11 -4.18
N MET A 173 -9.42 -9.23 -5.47
CA MET A 173 -10.66 -9.83 -5.97
C MET A 173 -10.94 -11.27 -5.47
N ASN A 174 -9.89 -12.01 -5.14
CA ASN A 174 -10.00 -13.39 -4.64
C ASN A 174 -9.88 -13.48 -3.11
N HIS A 175 -9.78 -12.35 -2.40
CA HIS A 175 -9.67 -12.36 -0.96
C HIS A 175 -11.01 -12.71 -0.30
N PRO A 176 -11.05 -13.59 0.73
CA PRO A 176 -12.30 -14.02 1.37
C PRO A 176 -13.21 -12.85 1.79
N MET A 177 -12.68 -11.82 2.46
CA MET A 177 -13.48 -10.66 2.89
C MET A 177 -14.07 -9.86 1.72
N VAL A 178 -13.46 -9.92 0.53
CA VAL A 178 -13.99 -9.29 -0.69
C VAL A 178 -15.08 -10.17 -1.30
N LEU A 179 -14.86 -11.48 -1.37
CA LEU A 179 -15.84 -12.45 -1.85
C LEU A 179 -17.11 -12.49 -0.98
N ASP A 180 -16.95 -12.34 0.33
CA ASP A 180 -18.06 -12.27 1.30
C ASP A 180 -18.74 -10.89 1.35
N GLY A 181 -18.24 -9.90 0.59
CA GLY A 181 -18.80 -8.56 0.50
C GLY A 181 -18.53 -7.64 1.69
N TYR A 182 -17.65 -8.04 2.63
CA TYR A 182 -17.24 -7.18 3.74
C TYR A 182 -16.36 -6.03 3.30
N VAL A 183 -15.49 -6.27 2.31
CA VAL A 183 -14.57 -5.29 1.76
C VAL A 183 -14.89 -5.10 0.28
N VAL A 184 -15.42 -3.92 -0.05
CA VAL A 184 -15.71 -3.54 -1.43
C VAL A 184 -14.95 -2.27 -1.80
N GLY A 185 -15.22 -1.12 -1.17
CA GLY A 185 -14.33 0.05 -1.29
C GLY A 185 -13.15 -0.12 -0.35
N PHE A 186 -11.91 -0.05 -0.82
CA PHE A 186 -10.72 -0.31 -0.01
C PHE A 186 -9.61 0.69 -0.30
N ALA A 187 -8.98 1.22 0.75
CA ALA A 187 -7.75 1.99 0.65
C ALA A 187 -6.84 1.65 1.83
N ALA A 188 -5.55 1.42 1.55
CA ALA A 188 -4.56 1.12 2.58
C ALA A 188 -3.22 1.75 2.26
N MET A 189 -2.56 2.30 3.29
CA MET A 189 -1.23 2.88 3.24
C MET A 189 -0.24 2.02 4.02
N PRO A 190 1.00 1.83 3.51
CA PRO A 190 2.02 1.04 4.18
C PRO A 190 2.53 1.74 5.44
N ILE A 191 2.72 0.98 6.51
CA ILE A 191 3.46 1.41 7.70
C ILE A 191 4.91 0.98 7.50
N THR A 192 5.77 1.95 7.20
CA THR A 192 7.16 1.73 6.81
C THR A 192 8.10 2.46 7.77
N ASN A 193 9.17 1.79 8.20
CA ASN A 193 10.19 2.38 9.04
C ASN A 193 11.12 3.31 8.23
N PRO A 194 11.99 4.12 8.89
CA PRO A 194 12.92 5.00 8.19
C PRO A 194 13.91 4.28 7.25
N ASP A 195 14.17 2.99 7.47
CA ASP A 195 15.06 2.17 6.65
C ASP A 195 14.39 1.58 5.42
N GLY A 196 13.07 1.81 5.26
CA GLY A 196 12.29 1.36 4.11
C GLY A 196 11.59 0.01 4.29
N HIS A 197 11.63 -0.60 5.50
CA HIS A 197 10.96 -1.86 5.75
C HIS A 197 9.47 -1.64 6.09
N THR A 198 8.59 -2.17 5.26
CA THR A 198 7.15 -2.13 5.52
C THR A 198 6.75 -3.27 6.45
N ILE A 199 6.24 -2.92 7.63
CA ILE A 199 5.87 -3.89 8.68
C ILE A 199 4.36 -4.13 8.76
N GLY A 200 3.54 -3.29 8.14
CA GLY A 200 2.09 -3.36 8.24
C GLY A 200 1.38 -2.34 7.37
N ALA A 201 0.12 -2.07 7.68
CA ALA A 201 -0.69 -1.09 6.98
C ALA A 201 -1.74 -0.44 7.88
N LEU A 202 -2.11 0.81 7.58
CA LEU A 202 -3.38 1.41 7.96
C LEU A 202 -4.35 1.24 6.80
N ALA A 203 -5.44 0.51 7.03
CA ALA A 203 -6.47 0.24 6.03
C ALA A 203 -7.82 0.81 6.45
N VAL A 204 -8.58 1.30 5.46
CA VAL A 204 -9.97 1.71 5.59
C VAL A 204 -10.80 1.04 4.50
N TRP A 205 -12.05 0.69 4.81
CA TRP A 205 -12.92 0.03 3.83
C TRP A 205 -14.41 0.29 4.07
N ASP A 206 -15.17 0.02 3.03
CA ASP A 206 -16.63 0.03 3.02
C ASP A 206 -17.15 -1.27 2.36
N SER A 207 -18.35 -1.67 2.69
CA SER A 207 -19.09 -2.78 2.04
C SER A 207 -19.75 -2.35 0.71
N LYS A 208 -19.47 -1.14 0.24
CA LYS A 208 -19.96 -0.58 -1.03
C LYS A 208 -18.78 -0.02 -1.83
N PRO A 209 -18.89 0.05 -3.18
CA PRO A 209 -17.92 0.75 -4.00
C PRO A 209 -17.77 2.20 -3.53
N ARG A 210 -16.53 2.69 -3.48
CA ARG A 210 -16.22 4.01 -2.96
C ARG A 210 -15.18 4.73 -3.80
N PRO A 211 -15.48 5.92 -4.36
CA PRO A 211 -14.48 6.75 -5.00
C PRO A 211 -13.56 7.35 -3.93
N TRP A 212 -12.25 7.13 -4.09
CA TRP A 212 -11.23 7.70 -3.24
C TRP A 212 -10.70 8.99 -3.86
N THR A 213 -11.04 10.13 -3.27
CA THR A 213 -10.51 11.42 -3.72
C THR A 213 -9.08 11.62 -3.25
N HIS A 214 -8.34 12.51 -3.89
CA HIS A 214 -7.00 12.90 -3.44
C HIS A 214 -6.99 13.35 -1.96
N GLY A 215 -8.01 14.10 -1.53
CA GLY A 215 -8.14 14.50 -0.12
C GLY A 215 -8.32 13.32 0.84
N HIS A 216 -9.08 12.29 0.45
CA HIS A 216 -9.20 11.07 1.27
C HIS A 216 -7.85 10.36 1.42
N LEU A 217 -7.08 10.25 0.34
CA LEU A 217 -5.78 9.58 0.35
C LEU A 217 -4.77 10.38 1.17
N GLN A 218 -4.77 11.70 1.06
CA GLN A 218 -3.90 12.56 1.87
C GLN A 218 -4.19 12.42 3.37
N ILE A 219 -5.47 12.41 3.77
CA ILE A 219 -5.86 12.18 5.16
C ILE A 219 -5.35 10.81 5.65
N LEU A 220 -5.46 9.76 4.83
CA LEU A 220 -5.00 8.43 5.19
C LEU A 220 -3.47 8.36 5.31
N GLU A 221 -2.74 9.05 4.42
CA GLU A 221 -1.29 9.22 4.50
C GLU A 221 -0.87 9.94 5.78
N ASP A 222 -1.54 11.06 6.13
CA ASP A 222 -1.25 11.83 7.34
C ASP A 222 -1.45 10.99 8.61
N PHE A 223 -2.53 10.21 8.69
CA PHE A 223 -2.77 9.30 9.80
C PHE A 223 -1.71 8.18 9.86
N THR A 224 -1.29 7.66 8.71
CA THR A 224 -0.23 6.66 8.64
C THR A 224 1.11 7.24 9.11
N ALA A 225 1.43 8.48 8.73
CA ALA A 225 2.62 9.19 9.21
C ALA A 225 2.60 9.39 10.74
N ILE A 226 1.44 9.69 11.35
CA ILE A 226 1.28 9.76 12.80
C ILE A 226 1.59 8.40 13.45
N ILE A 227 1.08 7.30 12.86
CA ILE A 227 1.38 5.94 13.35
C ILE A 227 2.88 5.65 13.27
N CYS A 228 3.51 5.90 12.11
CA CYS A 228 4.95 5.69 11.91
C CYS A 228 5.78 6.51 12.90
N GLY A 229 5.45 7.78 13.08
CA GLY A 229 6.13 8.65 14.05
C GLY A 229 6.03 8.15 15.49
N ARG A 230 4.93 7.50 15.85
CA ARG A 230 4.77 6.93 17.19
C ARG A 230 5.43 5.57 17.36
N ILE A 231 5.43 4.75 16.33
CA ILE A 231 6.00 3.41 16.40
C ILE A 231 7.53 3.46 16.37
N PHE A 232 8.10 4.30 15.48
CA PHE A 232 9.54 4.28 15.22
C PHE A 232 10.32 5.39 15.94
N ASN A 233 9.68 6.49 16.40
CA ASN A 233 10.36 7.59 17.11
C ASN A 233 10.35 7.45 18.64
N THR A 234 9.76 6.40 19.21
CA THR A 234 9.76 6.13 20.66
C THR A 234 11.03 5.46 21.17
N SER A 235 12.03 5.26 20.31
CA SER A 235 13.30 4.60 20.67
C SER A 235 14.40 5.57 21.11
N THR A 236 14.06 6.79 21.57
CA THR A 236 15.05 7.76 22.09
C THR A 236 14.57 8.36 23.42
N ASP A 237 14.52 7.54 24.48
CA ASP A 237 14.68 7.96 25.90
C ASP A 237 15.20 6.79 26.75
#